data_93081275195dcb3239381f039976f473
#
_entry.id   93081275195dcb3239381f039976f473
#
_cell.length_a   1.000
_cell.length_b   1.000
_cell.length_c   1.000
_cell.angle_alpha   90.00
_cell.angle_beta   90.00
_cell.angle_gamma   90.00
#
_symmetry.space_group_name_H-M   'P 1'
#
loop_
_entity.id
_entity.type
_entity.pdbx_description
1 polymer ?
#
loop_
_entity_poly.entity_id
_entity_poly.type
_entity_poly.pdbx_seq_one_letter_code
_entity_poly.pdbx_strand_id
1 'polypeptide(L)'
;MANLEGLHTSLLNQLTSEIIVLNTKFNIIWLNDSAKANGWIKVKGEDTPLTNQFSKETNNELIKLLENTIHSEVSKTKRDFKLFKPNEKSRMVDLTVSWSQSDNFLIIELLCTDNLNKIIDSSKTFSTQKIAANLARTLAHEVKNPLSGIKGSAQILSSKLKDDFSNKFLKIIT
;
A
#
# COMPACT_ATOMS: atom_id res chain seq x y z
N MET A 1 42.72 6.84 7.87
CA MET A 1 41.91 6.60 6.66
C MET A 1 40.75 5.71 7.08
N ALA A 2 39.51 6.19 6.95
CA ALA A 2 38.35 5.36 7.20
C ALA A 2 38.38 4.21 6.17
N ASN A 3 38.18 2.98 6.65
CA ASN A 3 38.15 1.79 5.79
C ASN A 3 36.89 1.89 4.92
N LEU A 4 37.06 2.29 3.65
CA LEU A 4 35.96 2.52 2.70
C LEU A 4 35.09 1.25 2.49
N GLU A 5 35.67 0.06 2.56
CA GLU A 5 34.89 -1.19 2.47
C GLU A 5 33.92 -1.37 3.65
N GLY A 6 34.33 -1.01 4.87
CA GLY A 6 33.45 -1.02 6.03
C GLY A 6 32.35 0.06 5.96
N LEU A 7 32.64 1.20 5.32
CA LEU A 7 31.67 2.28 5.16
C LEU A 7 30.51 1.89 4.22
N HIS A 8 30.81 1.24 3.10
CA HIS A 8 29.76 0.80 2.15
C HIS A 8 28.80 -0.19 2.81
N THR A 9 29.33 -1.17 3.53
CA THR A 9 28.50 -2.15 4.27
C THR A 9 27.66 -1.47 5.34
N SER A 10 28.23 -0.52 6.07
CA SER A 10 27.51 0.24 7.09
C SER A 10 26.38 1.09 6.51
N LEU A 11 26.57 1.72 5.36
CA LEU A 11 25.55 2.50 4.68
C LEU A 11 24.38 1.61 4.21
N LEU A 12 24.68 0.47 3.58
CA LEU A 12 23.65 -0.47 3.13
C LEU A 12 22.84 -1.05 4.30
N ASN A 13 23.45 -1.23 5.46
CA ASN A 13 22.76 -1.69 6.67
C ASN A 13 21.83 -0.64 7.30
N GLN A 14 21.98 0.64 6.97
CA GLN A 14 21.07 1.69 7.42
C GLN A 14 19.82 1.85 6.54
N LEU A 15 19.78 1.19 5.37
CA LEU A 15 18.61 1.23 4.51
C LEU A 15 17.46 0.44 5.11
N THR A 16 16.25 0.99 4.99
CA THR A 16 15.02 0.32 5.41
C THR A 16 14.53 -0.71 4.40
N SER A 17 14.94 -0.59 3.13
CA SER A 17 14.72 -1.61 2.11
C SER A 17 15.57 -2.85 2.41
N GLU A 18 15.03 -4.02 2.07
CA GLU A 18 15.74 -5.29 2.18
C GLU A 18 16.67 -5.44 0.97
N ILE A 19 17.96 -5.54 1.20
CA ILE A 19 18.97 -5.72 0.15
C ILE A 19 19.53 -7.13 0.23
N ILE A 20 19.47 -7.85 -0.88
CA ILE A 20 19.95 -9.22 -1.04
C ILE A 20 20.90 -9.26 -2.23
N VAL A 21 22.10 -9.74 -2.03
CA VAL A 21 23.07 -9.92 -3.11
C VAL A 21 23.22 -11.40 -3.43
N LEU A 22 23.12 -11.73 -4.73
CA LEU A 22 23.21 -13.10 -5.24
C LEU A 22 24.40 -13.25 -6.20
N ASN A 23 24.95 -14.45 -6.22
CA ASN A 23 25.86 -14.85 -7.30
C ASN A 23 25.06 -15.28 -8.55
N THR A 24 25.76 -15.63 -9.63
CA THR A 24 25.17 -16.10 -10.91
C THR A 24 24.41 -17.41 -10.82
N LYS A 25 24.57 -18.18 -9.73
CA LYS A 25 23.82 -19.40 -9.44
C LYS A 25 22.60 -19.14 -8.56
N PHE A 26 22.27 -17.86 -8.34
CA PHE A 26 21.17 -17.41 -7.45
C PHE A 26 21.33 -17.82 -6.00
N ASN A 27 22.57 -18.03 -5.53
CA ASN A 27 22.86 -18.22 -4.12
C ASN A 27 23.05 -16.88 -3.44
N ILE A 28 22.53 -16.74 -2.22
CA ILE A 28 22.68 -15.55 -1.41
C ILE A 28 24.11 -15.42 -0.93
N ILE A 29 24.80 -14.36 -1.32
CA ILE A 29 26.18 -14.07 -0.89
C ILE A 29 26.24 -13.00 0.19
N TRP A 30 25.24 -12.08 0.24
CA TRP A 30 25.17 -11.05 1.26
C TRP A 30 23.74 -10.58 1.50
N LEU A 31 23.48 -10.11 2.72
CA LEU A 31 22.20 -9.54 3.20
C LEU A 31 22.48 -8.31 4.05
N ASN A 32 21.69 -7.24 3.88
CA ASN A 32 21.70 -6.14 4.83
C ASN A 32 20.92 -6.48 6.12
N ASP A 33 21.00 -5.61 7.11
CA ASP A 33 20.36 -5.86 8.41
C ASP A 33 18.84 -5.85 8.32
N SER A 34 18.25 -5.04 7.43
CA SER A 34 16.81 -5.05 7.16
C SER A 34 16.35 -6.40 6.59
N ALA A 35 17.09 -6.97 5.63
CA ALA A 35 16.79 -8.29 5.09
C ALA A 35 16.87 -9.37 6.16
N LYS A 36 17.92 -9.38 7.00
CA LYS A 36 18.06 -10.34 8.10
C LYS A 36 16.92 -10.24 9.11
N ALA A 37 16.53 -9.01 9.48
CA ALA A 37 15.42 -8.75 10.42
C ALA A 37 14.07 -9.26 9.88
N ASN A 38 13.90 -9.28 8.55
CA ASN A 38 12.71 -9.79 7.88
C ASN A 38 12.81 -11.29 7.50
N GLY A 39 13.70 -12.03 8.17
CA GLY A 39 13.76 -13.48 8.09
C GLY A 39 14.45 -14.02 6.83
N TRP A 40 15.30 -13.25 6.16
CA TRP A 40 16.17 -13.79 5.13
C TRP A 40 17.36 -14.50 5.77
N ILE A 41 17.68 -15.69 5.30
CA ILE A 41 18.70 -16.54 5.89
C ILE A 41 19.85 -16.73 4.88
N LYS A 42 21.05 -16.52 5.34
CA LYS A 42 22.30 -16.93 4.67
C LYS A 42 23.09 -17.81 5.63
N VAL A 43 23.32 -19.05 5.24
CA VAL A 43 24.14 -19.98 6.03
C VAL A 43 25.61 -19.66 5.77
N LYS A 44 26.38 -19.47 6.84
CA LYS A 44 27.80 -19.15 6.74
C LYS A 44 28.57 -20.37 6.25
N GLY A 45 29.34 -20.20 5.17
CA GLY A 45 30.18 -21.26 4.60
C GLY A 45 29.45 -22.24 3.69
N GLU A 46 28.15 -22.05 3.46
CA GLU A 46 27.34 -22.90 2.58
C GLU A 46 26.70 -22.12 1.45
N ASP A 47 26.43 -22.77 0.33
CA ASP A 47 25.59 -22.26 -0.72
C ASP A 47 24.16 -22.16 -0.19
N THR A 48 23.57 -20.96 -0.23
CA THR A 48 22.22 -20.72 0.24
C THR A 48 21.35 -20.27 -0.96
N PRO A 49 20.72 -21.24 -1.67
CA PRO A 49 19.89 -20.90 -2.83
C PRO A 49 18.72 -20.00 -2.42
N LEU A 50 18.50 -18.94 -3.16
CA LEU A 50 17.36 -18.04 -2.94
C LEU A 50 16.02 -18.79 -2.99
N THR A 51 15.94 -19.80 -3.87
CA THR A 51 14.75 -20.63 -4.08
C THR A 51 14.30 -21.40 -2.86
N ASN A 52 15.20 -21.69 -1.91
CA ASN A 52 14.83 -22.39 -0.67
C ASN A 52 14.03 -21.50 0.30
N GLN A 53 13.95 -20.20 0.02
CA GLN A 53 13.29 -19.23 0.91
C GLN A 53 11.86 -18.91 0.51
N PHE A 54 11.36 -19.44 -0.62
CA PHE A 54 10.04 -19.12 -1.16
C PHE A 54 9.19 -20.32 -1.54
N SER A 55 7.92 -20.08 -1.75
CA SER A 55 7.02 -21.03 -2.42
C SER A 55 7.44 -21.23 -3.89
N LYS A 56 7.01 -22.35 -4.48
CA LYS A 56 7.28 -22.65 -5.89
C LYS A 56 6.75 -21.57 -6.85
N GLU A 57 5.61 -20.98 -6.53
CA GLU A 57 4.99 -19.92 -7.36
C GLU A 57 5.87 -18.66 -7.38
N THR A 58 6.27 -18.17 -6.21
CA THR A 58 7.19 -17.04 -6.09
C THR A 58 8.53 -17.32 -6.78
N ASN A 59 9.08 -18.53 -6.60
CA ASN A 59 10.35 -18.92 -7.22
C ASN A 59 10.31 -18.84 -8.75
N ASN A 60 9.27 -19.39 -9.38
CA ASN A 60 9.17 -19.40 -10.85
C ASN A 60 9.14 -17.99 -11.44
N GLU A 61 8.44 -17.08 -10.79
CA GLU A 61 8.32 -15.70 -11.25
C GLU A 61 9.59 -14.91 -10.99
N LEU A 62 10.21 -15.12 -9.82
CA LEU A 62 11.44 -14.46 -9.42
C LEU A 62 12.63 -14.90 -10.29
N ILE A 63 12.78 -16.22 -10.53
CA ILE A 63 13.87 -16.75 -11.39
C ILE A 63 13.79 -16.15 -12.80
N LYS A 64 12.60 -16.12 -13.41
CA LYS A 64 12.41 -15.48 -14.72
C LYS A 64 12.83 -14.02 -14.72
N LEU A 65 12.54 -13.29 -13.64
CA LEU A 65 12.93 -11.88 -13.52
C LEU A 65 14.45 -11.75 -13.40
N LEU A 66 15.11 -12.61 -12.61
CA LEU A 66 16.56 -12.64 -12.44
C LEU A 66 17.27 -12.94 -13.76
N GLU A 67 16.88 -14.02 -14.46
CA GLU A 67 17.40 -14.41 -15.76
C GLU A 67 17.26 -13.30 -16.81
N ASN A 68 16.04 -12.71 -16.89
CA ASN A 68 15.77 -11.61 -17.80
C ASN A 68 16.60 -10.35 -17.48
N THR A 69 16.95 -10.12 -16.22
CA THR A 69 17.78 -8.98 -15.82
C THR A 69 19.23 -9.19 -16.23
N ILE A 70 19.76 -10.40 -16.04
CA ILE A 70 21.11 -10.75 -16.53
C ILE A 70 21.18 -10.61 -18.06
N HIS A 71 20.18 -11.16 -18.77
CA HIS A 71 20.19 -11.19 -20.23
C HIS A 71 20.05 -9.80 -20.86
N SER A 72 19.26 -8.93 -20.27
CA SER A 72 19.04 -7.57 -20.77
C SER A 72 20.04 -6.53 -20.25
N GLU A 73 20.78 -6.86 -19.19
CA GLU A 73 21.68 -5.96 -18.46
C GLU A 73 21.01 -4.66 -17.94
N VAL A 74 19.70 -4.66 -17.91
CA VAL A 74 18.88 -3.52 -17.46
C VAL A 74 18.16 -3.87 -16.18
N SER A 75 18.24 -2.99 -15.19
CA SER A 75 17.49 -3.14 -13.93
C SER A 75 15.99 -3.21 -14.19
N LYS A 76 15.32 -4.13 -13.53
CA LYS A 76 13.88 -4.37 -13.67
C LYS A 76 13.17 -4.20 -12.35
N THR A 77 12.07 -3.45 -12.36
CA THR A 77 11.22 -3.27 -11.19
C THR A 77 9.86 -3.90 -11.44
N LYS A 78 9.41 -4.70 -10.48
CA LYS A 78 8.05 -5.24 -10.43
C LYS A 78 7.36 -4.70 -9.20
N ARG A 79 6.29 -3.92 -9.39
CA ARG A 79 5.48 -3.37 -8.32
C ARG A 79 4.41 -4.37 -7.86
N ASP A 80 3.99 -4.22 -6.62
CA ASP A 80 2.95 -5.05 -6.01
C ASP A 80 3.23 -6.55 -6.17
N PHE A 81 4.51 -6.94 -6.06
CA PHE A 81 4.91 -8.34 -6.13
C PHE A 81 4.51 -9.05 -4.85
N LYS A 82 3.73 -10.12 -5.00
CA LYS A 82 3.29 -10.93 -3.87
C LYS A 82 4.32 -11.98 -3.52
N LEU A 83 4.95 -11.78 -2.37
CA LEU A 83 6.03 -12.63 -1.89
C LEU A 83 5.49 -13.63 -0.87
N PHE A 84 5.66 -14.93 -1.16
CA PHE A 84 5.24 -16.03 -0.32
C PHE A 84 6.45 -16.76 0.23
N LYS A 85 6.65 -16.72 1.54
CA LYS A 85 7.58 -17.58 2.26
C LYS A 85 6.84 -18.76 2.89
N PRO A 86 7.49 -19.92 3.02
CA PRO A 86 6.92 -21.05 3.74
C PRO A 86 6.58 -20.66 5.19
N ASN A 87 5.36 -21.01 5.63
CA ASN A 87 4.85 -20.75 6.99
C ASN A 87 4.74 -19.28 7.41
N GLU A 88 4.83 -18.33 6.49
CA GLU A 88 4.62 -16.91 6.75
C GLU A 88 3.39 -16.37 5.99
N LYS A 89 2.84 -15.25 6.45
CA LYS A 89 1.84 -14.50 5.68
C LYS A 89 2.50 -13.89 4.45
N SER A 90 1.80 -13.92 3.32
CA SER A 90 2.28 -13.23 2.12
C SER A 90 2.48 -11.74 2.37
N ARG A 91 3.52 -11.17 1.78
CA ARG A 91 3.81 -9.73 1.82
C ARG A 91 3.73 -9.14 0.42
N MET A 92 3.21 -7.91 0.31
CA MET A 92 3.30 -7.13 -0.92
C MET A 92 4.56 -6.29 -0.88
N VAL A 93 5.36 -6.38 -1.93
CA VAL A 93 6.63 -5.68 -2.03
C VAL A 93 6.82 -5.08 -3.43
N ASP A 94 7.47 -3.94 -3.49
CA ASP A 94 8.07 -3.49 -4.74
C ASP A 94 9.46 -4.14 -4.83
N LEU A 95 9.66 -4.91 -5.89
CA LEU A 95 10.85 -5.71 -6.13
C LEU A 95 11.65 -5.08 -7.26
N THR A 96 12.89 -4.69 -7.00
CA THR A 96 13.83 -4.24 -8.02
C THR A 96 15.01 -5.21 -8.10
N VAL A 97 15.36 -5.61 -9.30
CA VAL A 97 16.53 -6.46 -9.58
C VAL A 97 17.49 -5.70 -10.46
N SER A 98 18.76 -5.66 -10.06
CA SER A 98 19.86 -5.04 -10.81
C SER A 98 20.99 -6.04 -11.01
N TRP A 99 21.67 -5.95 -12.15
CA TRP A 99 22.82 -6.76 -12.50
C TRP A 99 24.10 -5.92 -12.48
N SER A 100 25.14 -6.39 -11.80
CA SER A 100 26.48 -5.83 -11.87
C SER A 100 27.36 -6.73 -12.71
N GLN A 101 27.63 -6.31 -13.96
CA GLN A 101 28.43 -7.06 -14.89
C GLN A 101 29.92 -7.11 -14.46
N SER A 102 30.42 -6.01 -13.87
CA SER A 102 31.83 -5.95 -13.42
C SER A 102 32.15 -6.97 -12.32
N ASP A 103 31.18 -7.23 -11.45
CA ASP A 103 31.37 -8.01 -10.23
C ASP A 103 30.65 -9.37 -10.29
N ASN A 104 29.92 -9.65 -11.37
CA ASN A 104 29.15 -10.87 -11.59
C ASN A 104 28.18 -11.22 -10.45
N PHE A 105 27.42 -10.23 -9.97
CA PHE A 105 26.37 -10.44 -8.98
C PHE A 105 25.08 -9.71 -9.31
N LEU A 106 23.98 -10.21 -8.74
CA LEU A 106 22.66 -9.59 -8.77
C LEU A 106 22.39 -8.92 -7.45
N ILE A 107 21.73 -7.77 -7.49
CA ILE A 107 21.19 -7.09 -6.32
C ILE A 107 19.68 -7.14 -6.41
N ILE A 108 19.05 -7.64 -5.36
CA ILE A 108 17.60 -7.57 -5.16
C ILE A 108 17.34 -6.55 -4.08
N GLU A 109 16.50 -5.58 -4.38
CA GLU A 109 15.94 -4.63 -3.43
C GLU A 109 14.45 -4.90 -3.28
N LEU A 110 14.00 -5.05 -2.02
CA LEU A 110 12.60 -5.23 -1.67
C LEU A 110 12.16 -4.09 -0.77
N LEU A 111 11.10 -3.40 -1.19
CA LEU A 111 10.44 -2.38 -0.39
C LEU A 111 9.04 -2.91 -0.01
N CYS A 112 8.80 -3.10 1.28
CA CYS A 112 7.50 -3.55 1.76
C CYS A 112 6.46 -2.44 1.60
N THR A 113 5.38 -2.70 0.85
CA THR A 113 4.30 -1.75 0.57
C THR A 113 3.05 -2.00 1.41
N ASP A 114 2.99 -3.09 2.18
CA ASP A 114 1.81 -3.47 2.98
C ASP A 114 1.31 -2.35 3.91
N ASN A 115 2.22 -1.64 4.57
CA ASN A 115 1.85 -0.56 5.48
C ASN A 115 1.45 0.72 4.74
N LEU A 116 2.09 1.01 3.62
CA LEU A 116 1.76 2.17 2.78
C LEU A 116 0.37 2.02 2.18
N ASN A 117 0.04 0.84 1.64
CA ASN A 117 -1.27 0.56 1.09
C ASN A 117 -2.37 0.67 2.17
N LYS A 118 -2.16 0.16 3.37
CA LYS A 118 -3.10 0.32 4.49
C LYS A 118 -3.32 1.78 4.88
N ILE A 119 -2.26 2.61 4.89
CA ILE A 119 -2.36 4.05 5.20
C ILE A 119 -3.12 4.77 4.08
N ILE A 120 -2.83 4.48 2.82
CA ILE A 120 -3.51 5.08 1.67
C ILE A 120 -5.00 4.69 1.66
N ASP A 121 -5.33 3.43 1.88
CA ASP A 121 -6.71 2.95 1.91
C ASP A 121 -7.48 3.54 3.10
N SER A 122 -6.88 3.60 4.28
CA SER A 122 -7.50 4.25 5.44
C SER A 122 -7.71 5.75 5.22
N SER A 123 -6.76 6.45 4.61
CA SER A 123 -6.87 7.87 4.31
C SER A 123 -7.94 8.17 3.25
N LYS A 124 -8.06 7.34 2.21
CA LYS A 124 -9.11 7.44 1.18
C LYS A 124 -10.49 7.22 1.80
N THR A 125 -10.65 6.17 2.61
CA THR A 125 -11.93 5.87 3.29
C THR A 125 -12.32 7.00 4.23
N PHE A 126 -11.39 7.53 5.03
CA PHE A 126 -11.65 8.63 5.95
C PHE A 126 -12.02 9.93 5.22
N SER A 127 -11.34 10.25 4.11
CA SER A 127 -11.65 11.43 3.28
C SER A 127 -13.04 11.31 2.66
N THR A 128 -13.39 10.15 2.11
CA THR A 128 -14.71 9.90 1.50
C THR A 128 -15.84 10.00 2.53
N GLN A 129 -15.67 9.43 3.71
CA GLN A 129 -16.64 9.52 4.80
C GLN A 129 -16.84 10.97 5.28
N LYS A 130 -15.77 11.75 5.41
CA LYS A 130 -15.83 13.16 5.80
C LYS A 130 -16.55 14.02 4.75
N ILE A 131 -16.27 13.78 3.48
CA ILE A 131 -16.97 14.47 2.36
C ILE A 131 -18.45 14.10 2.36
N ALA A 132 -18.79 12.81 2.47
CA ALA A 132 -20.18 12.34 2.52
C ALA A 132 -20.96 12.95 3.71
N ALA A 133 -20.35 12.98 4.90
CA ALA A 133 -20.95 13.58 6.09
C ALA A 133 -21.19 15.09 5.94
N ASN A 134 -20.25 15.81 5.32
CA ASN A 134 -20.39 17.22 5.06
C ASN A 134 -21.49 17.50 4.02
N LEU A 135 -21.53 16.74 2.91
CA LEU A 135 -22.59 16.83 1.91
C LEU A 135 -23.97 16.55 2.51
N ALA A 136 -24.10 15.48 3.31
CA ALA A 136 -25.36 15.14 4.00
C ALA A 136 -25.82 16.28 4.92
N ARG A 137 -24.91 16.92 5.66
CA ARG A 137 -25.23 18.06 6.52
C ARG A 137 -25.67 19.27 5.72
N THR A 138 -24.97 19.60 4.64
CA THR A 138 -25.33 20.73 3.77
C THR A 138 -26.69 20.51 3.13
N LEU A 139 -26.94 19.33 2.55
CA LEU A 139 -28.24 18.97 1.98
C LEU A 139 -29.37 19.04 3.01
N ALA A 140 -29.12 18.55 4.22
CA ALA A 140 -30.13 18.63 5.31
C ALA A 140 -30.48 20.09 5.62
N HIS A 141 -29.51 20.99 5.65
CA HIS A 141 -29.76 22.43 5.84
C HIS A 141 -30.51 23.05 4.65
N GLU A 142 -30.11 22.73 3.44
CA GLU A 142 -30.77 23.26 2.22
C GLU A 142 -32.20 22.75 2.05
N VAL A 143 -32.51 21.53 2.46
CA VAL A 143 -33.88 20.97 2.46
C VAL A 143 -34.72 21.56 3.61
N LYS A 144 -34.10 21.70 4.79
CA LYS A 144 -34.82 22.26 5.96
C LYS A 144 -35.30 23.70 5.72
N ASN A 145 -34.53 24.53 5.04
CA ASN A 145 -34.85 25.93 4.81
C ASN A 145 -36.17 26.14 4.05
N PRO A 146 -36.39 25.55 2.85
CA PRO A 146 -37.64 25.69 2.12
C PRO A 146 -38.84 25.03 2.90
N LEU A 147 -38.58 23.88 3.54
CA LEU A 147 -39.63 23.25 4.37
C LEU A 147 -40.08 24.14 5.54
N SER A 148 -39.15 24.83 6.19
CA SER A 148 -39.46 25.79 7.26
C SER A 148 -40.28 26.98 6.72
N GLY A 149 -39.97 27.45 5.50
CA GLY A 149 -40.74 28.48 4.82
C GLY A 149 -42.19 28.04 4.51
N ILE A 150 -42.33 26.81 3.97
CA ILE A 150 -43.63 26.20 3.66
C ILE A 150 -44.45 26.05 4.96
N LYS A 151 -43.84 25.50 6.03
CA LYS A 151 -44.48 25.35 7.31
C LYS A 151 -44.92 26.68 7.91
N GLY A 152 -44.06 27.68 7.89
CA GLY A 152 -44.41 29.03 8.39
C GLY A 152 -45.54 29.67 7.58
N SER A 153 -45.53 29.54 6.26
CA SER A 153 -46.62 30.04 5.41
C SER A 153 -47.95 29.32 5.70
N ALA A 154 -47.91 27.99 5.86
CA ALA A 154 -49.11 27.21 6.20
C ALA A 154 -49.69 27.61 7.57
N GLN A 155 -48.83 27.88 8.55
CA GLN A 155 -49.26 28.37 9.87
C GLN A 155 -49.95 29.76 9.81
N ILE A 156 -49.40 30.68 9.02
CA ILE A 156 -50.00 32.01 8.82
C ILE A 156 -51.36 31.88 8.12
N LEU A 157 -51.44 31.04 7.08
CA LEU A 157 -52.72 30.78 6.41
C LEU A 157 -53.76 30.17 7.33
N SER A 158 -53.38 29.16 8.13
CA SER A 158 -54.28 28.53 9.11
C SER A 158 -54.83 29.51 10.15
N SER A 159 -54.03 30.52 10.52
CA SER A 159 -54.51 31.55 11.47
C SER A 159 -55.48 32.54 10.85
N LYS A 160 -55.49 32.69 9.53
CA LYS A 160 -56.38 33.65 8.83
C LYS A 160 -57.62 33.02 8.22
N LEU A 161 -57.58 31.71 7.94
CA LEU A 161 -58.71 30.99 7.37
C LEU A 161 -59.64 30.49 8.47
N LYS A 162 -60.96 30.82 8.35
CA LYS A 162 -62.01 30.38 9.28
C LYS A 162 -62.73 29.11 8.81
N ASP A 163 -62.30 28.58 7.64
CA ASP A 163 -62.92 27.42 7.03
C ASP A 163 -62.26 26.13 7.55
N ASP A 164 -63.05 25.23 8.11
CA ASP A 164 -62.62 23.97 8.68
C ASP A 164 -62.03 23.00 7.63
N PHE A 165 -62.52 23.07 6.37
CA PHE A 165 -62.02 22.23 5.30
C PHE A 165 -60.59 22.59 4.93
N SER A 166 -60.29 23.86 4.67
CA SER A 166 -58.97 24.39 4.36
C SER A 166 -57.96 24.15 5.50
N ASN A 167 -58.39 24.34 6.74
CA ASN A 167 -57.57 24.12 7.91
C ASN A 167 -57.15 22.65 8.09
N LYS A 168 -57.95 21.69 7.61
CA LYS A 168 -57.65 20.28 7.65
C LYS A 168 -56.45 19.93 6.75
N PHE A 169 -56.32 20.55 5.58
CA PHE A 169 -55.17 20.39 4.68
C PHE A 169 -53.92 21.08 5.22
N LEU A 170 -54.04 22.26 5.79
CA LEU A 170 -52.90 22.98 6.37
C LEU A 170 -52.29 22.25 7.55
N LYS A 171 -53.06 21.50 8.34
CA LYS A 171 -52.55 20.63 9.42
C LYS A 171 -51.69 19.45 8.92
N ILE A 172 -51.76 19.07 7.65
CA ILE A 172 -50.90 18.03 7.08
C ILE A 172 -49.47 18.57 6.82
N ILE A 173 -49.35 19.89 6.61
CA ILE A 173 -48.08 20.55 6.26
C ILE A 173 -47.40 21.13 7.52
N THR A 174 -48.11 21.35 8.60
CA THR A 174 -47.63 21.95 9.86
C THR A 174 -47.28 20.90 10.90
#